data_63fedc96b5ea1065cd9db321b5d093d9
#
_entry.id   63fedc96b5ea1065cd9db321b5d093d9
#
_cell.length_a   1.000
_cell.length_b   1.000
_cell.length_c   1.000
_cell.angle_alpha   90.00
_cell.angle_beta   90.00
_cell.angle_gamma   90.00
#
_symmetry.space_group_name_H-M   'P 1'
#
loop_
_entity.id
_entity.type
_entity.pdbx_description
1 polymer ?
#
loop_
_entity_poly.entity_id
_entity_poly.type
_entity_poly.pdbx_seq_one_letter_code
_entity_poly.pdbx_strand_id
1 'polypeptide(L)'
;MAALSPAEPKIALRQLSVARNAATGCWNIRWKVENLGSDTLKILSARLPHGQFKADEQQFTPALELSGGGSEQFQSLVHCDEPPGLVSENGFVIIHCQWRGEAWRIFVRIRITVNASGEPETATESSTNQKVGFSGISS
;
A
#
# COMPACT_ATOMS: atom_id res chain seq x y z
N MET A 1 31.88 -10.76 -7.06
CA MET A 1 31.52 -9.63 -6.61
C MET A 1 30.33 -9.68 -5.77
N ALA A 2 30.31 -9.00 -4.80
CA ALA A 2 29.23 -9.02 -3.91
C ALA A 2 28.00 -8.47 -4.56
N ALA A 3 26.92 -8.97 -4.18
CA ALA A 3 25.70 -8.44 -4.64
C ALA A 3 25.57 -7.01 -4.19
N LEU A 4 25.10 -6.17 -5.02
CA LEU A 4 24.90 -4.82 -4.67
C LEU A 4 23.69 -4.68 -3.80
N SER A 5 23.73 -3.78 -2.89
CA SER A 5 22.59 -3.45 -2.11
C SER A 5 21.50 -2.94 -3.02
N PRO A 6 20.26 -3.20 -2.75
CA PRO A 6 19.20 -2.65 -3.56
C PRO A 6 19.28 -1.14 -3.55
N ALA A 7 19.12 -0.56 -4.70
CA ALA A 7 19.07 0.89 -4.81
C ALA A 7 17.67 1.43 -4.56
N GLU A 8 16.77 0.61 -4.08
CA GLU A 8 15.37 0.95 -3.88
C GLU A 8 14.82 0.28 -2.65
N PRO A 9 13.84 0.88 -2.02
CA PRO A 9 13.16 0.22 -0.90
C PRO A 9 12.38 -0.99 -1.38
N LYS A 10 12.22 -2.00 -0.52
CA LYS A 10 11.41 -3.16 -0.84
C LYS A 10 10.47 -3.46 0.30
N ILE A 11 9.21 -3.66 -0.03
CA ILE A 11 8.21 -3.98 0.97
C ILE A 11 7.37 -5.15 0.55
N ALA A 12 6.72 -5.78 1.53
CA ALA A 12 5.61 -6.68 1.29
C ALA A 12 4.36 -6.06 1.93
N LEU A 13 3.27 -6.07 1.22
CA LEU A 13 2.00 -5.53 1.70
C LEU A 13 0.95 -6.60 1.56
N ARG A 14 0.15 -6.84 2.61
CA ARG A 14 -0.98 -7.76 2.47
C ARG A 14 -2.15 -7.34 3.33
N GLN A 15 -3.33 -7.71 2.90
CA GLN A 15 -4.55 -7.51 3.63
C GLN A 15 -4.63 -8.55 4.73
N LEU A 16 -4.87 -8.12 5.95
CA LEU A 16 -5.02 -9.02 7.08
C LEU A 16 -6.48 -9.32 7.36
N SER A 17 -7.33 -8.34 7.23
CA SER A 17 -8.75 -8.49 7.53
C SER A 17 -9.59 -7.46 6.80
N VAL A 18 -10.86 -7.73 6.69
CA VAL A 18 -11.84 -6.81 6.13
C VAL A 18 -13.08 -6.87 6.99
N ALA A 19 -13.66 -5.73 7.30
CA ALA A 19 -14.89 -5.64 8.07
C ALA A 19 -15.81 -4.60 7.46
N ARG A 20 -17.11 -4.88 7.46
CA ARG A 20 -18.09 -3.96 6.92
C ARG A 20 -18.13 -2.70 7.76
N ASN A 21 -18.13 -1.55 7.10
CA ASN A 21 -18.33 -0.28 7.76
C ASN A 21 -19.83 0.01 7.81
N ALA A 22 -20.23 0.95 8.64
CA ALA A 22 -21.65 1.33 8.76
C ALA A 22 -22.19 1.91 7.45
N ALA A 23 -21.36 2.58 6.66
CA ALA A 23 -21.79 3.09 5.37
C ALA A 23 -21.77 1.98 4.33
N THR A 24 -22.83 1.88 3.52
CA THR A 24 -22.92 0.86 2.49
C THR A 24 -21.79 0.99 1.49
N GLY A 25 -21.18 -0.11 1.11
CA GLY A 25 -20.08 -0.11 0.15
C GLY A 25 -18.76 0.36 0.73
N CYS A 26 -18.69 0.53 2.05
CA CYS A 26 -17.47 0.94 2.72
C CYS A 26 -16.97 -0.18 3.63
N TRP A 27 -15.66 -0.35 3.66
CA TRP A 27 -15.03 -1.45 4.38
C TRP A 27 -13.82 -0.96 5.15
N ASN A 28 -13.65 -1.47 6.35
CA ASN A 28 -12.45 -1.22 7.12
C ASN A 28 -11.49 -2.34 6.82
N ILE A 29 -10.38 -2.03 6.18
CA ILE A 29 -9.40 -3.02 5.80
C ILE A 29 -8.13 -2.81 6.60
N ARG A 30 -7.66 -3.89 7.22
CA ARG A 30 -6.40 -3.85 7.95
C ARG A 30 -5.31 -4.43 7.07
N TRP A 31 -4.22 -3.72 6.99
CA TRP A 31 -3.08 -4.08 6.16
C TRP A 31 -1.85 -4.33 7.01
N LYS A 32 -0.98 -5.21 6.56
CA LYS A 32 0.35 -5.36 7.13
C LYS A 32 1.37 -4.98 6.09
N VAL A 33 2.28 -4.08 6.44
CA VAL A 33 3.40 -3.70 5.60
C VAL A 33 4.68 -4.15 6.28
N GLU A 34 5.56 -4.77 5.52
CA GLU A 34 6.82 -5.27 6.02
C GLU A 34 7.97 -4.70 5.23
N ASN A 35 9.02 -4.26 5.91
CA ASN A 35 10.23 -3.75 5.27
C ASN A 35 11.14 -4.94 4.96
N LEU A 36 11.29 -5.26 3.69
CA LEU A 36 12.10 -6.41 3.27
C LEU A 36 13.58 -6.06 3.12
N GLY A 37 13.92 -4.78 3.23
CA GLY A 37 15.29 -4.35 3.15
C GLY A 37 15.95 -4.25 4.51
N SER A 38 17.17 -3.78 4.55
CA SER A 38 17.91 -3.63 5.78
C SER A 38 17.92 -2.22 6.34
N ASP A 39 17.61 -1.22 5.52
CA ASP A 39 17.59 0.16 5.97
C ASP A 39 16.20 0.55 6.45
N THR A 40 16.14 1.42 7.42
CA THR A 40 14.86 1.88 7.98
C THR A 40 14.00 2.57 6.94
N LEU A 41 12.72 2.28 6.97
CA LEU A 41 11.74 2.85 6.08
C LEU A 41 10.74 3.63 6.91
N LYS A 42 10.44 4.87 6.52
CA LYS A 42 9.39 5.64 7.17
C LYS A 42 8.25 5.81 6.20
N ILE A 43 7.10 5.29 6.55
CA ILE A 43 5.91 5.41 5.70
C ILE A 43 5.12 6.62 6.15
N LEU A 44 4.94 7.56 5.24
CA LEU A 44 4.31 8.84 5.52
C LEU A 44 2.82 8.83 5.20
N SER A 45 2.43 8.16 4.15
CA SER A 45 1.03 8.09 3.76
C SER A 45 0.75 6.91 2.86
N ALA A 46 -0.50 6.54 2.72
CA ALA A 46 -0.96 5.53 1.79
C ALA A 46 -2.29 5.96 1.19
N ARG A 47 -2.51 5.65 -0.08
CA ARG A 47 -3.79 5.92 -0.72
C ARG A 47 -4.11 4.86 -1.76
N LEU A 48 -5.39 4.73 -2.07
CA LEU A 48 -5.88 3.88 -3.14
C LEU A 48 -6.60 4.80 -4.11
N PRO A 49 -5.94 5.18 -5.20
CA PRO A 49 -6.34 6.39 -5.93
C PRO A 49 -7.62 6.30 -6.76
N HIS A 50 -7.98 5.15 -7.21
CA HIS A 50 -9.12 5.12 -8.11
C HIS A 50 -9.66 3.74 -8.35
N GLY A 51 -10.72 3.66 -9.14
CA GLY A 51 -11.33 2.43 -9.55
C GLY A 51 -12.39 1.93 -8.58
N GLN A 52 -12.56 0.65 -8.57
CA GLN A 52 -13.61 0.01 -7.81
C GLN A 52 -13.18 -0.31 -6.39
N PHE A 53 -11.98 0.09 -6.01
CA PHE A 53 -11.42 -0.18 -4.69
C PHE A 53 -10.61 1.06 -4.32
N LYS A 54 -11.26 2.01 -3.64
CA LYS A 54 -10.72 3.34 -3.49
C LYS A 54 -10.67 3.79 -2.05
N ALA A 55 -9.62 4.45 -1.65
CA ALA A 55 -9.53 5.11 -0.35
C ALA A 55 -8.76 6.41 -0.50
N ASP A 56 -9.19 7.42 0.25
CA ASP A 56 -8.50 8.71 0.25
C ASP A 56 -7.13 8.56 0.89
N GLU A 57 -6.26 9.51 0.62
CA GLU A 57 -4.92 9.49 1.19
C GLU A 57 -4.99 9.58 2.71
N GLN A 58 -4.31 8.66 3.37
CA GLN A 58 -4.21 8.64 4.80
C GLN A 58 -2.80 9.03 5.19
N GLN A 59 -2.67 10.11 5.96
CA GLN A 59 -1.39 10.56 6.48
C GLN A 59 -1.14 9.87 7.80
N PHE A 60 0.07 9.34 8.00
CA PHE A 60 0.42 8.71 9.25
C PHE A 60 1.21 9.71 10.11
N THR A 61 0.63 10.07 11.24
CA THR A 61 1.24 11.04 12.16
C THR A 61 1.22 10.46 13.58
N PRO A 62 2.37 10.01 14.07
CA PRO A 62 3.67 10.02 13.41
C PRO A 62 3.79 8.98 12.28
N ALA A 63 4.79 9.13 11.45
CA ALA A 63 5.02 8.20 10.36
C ALA A 63 5.23 6.79 10.91
N LEU A 64 4.90 5.78 10.10
CA LEU A 64 5.17 4.41 10.49
C LEU A 64 6.63 4.11 10.21
N GLU A 65 7.37 3.77 11.23
CA GLU A 65 8.80 3.53 11.10
C GLU A 65 9.09 2.04 11.18
N LEU A 66 9.68 1.48 10.12
CA LEU A 66 9.98 0.08 10.04
C LEU A 66 11.47 -0.12 9.92
N SER A 67 12.09 -0.75 10.90
CA SER A 67 13.49 -1.14 10.81
C SER A 67 13.60 -2.25 9.79
N GLY A 68 14.81 -2.60 9.39
CA GLY A 68 15.01 -3.70 8.47
C GLY A 68 14.38 -4.98 8.99
N GLY A 69 13.55 -5.60 8.20
CA GLY A 69 12.79 -6.78 8.60
C GLY A 69 11.58 -6.51 9.47
N GLY A 70 11.35 -5.27 9.86
CA GLY A 70 10.22 -4.91 10.72
C GLY A 70 8.92 -4.77 9.96
N SER A 71 7.83 -4.78 10.68
CA SER A 71 6.51 -4.63 10.08
C SER A 71 5.59 -3.77 10.94
N GLU A 72 4.58 -3.20 10.32
CA GLU A 72 3.55 -2.42 10.99
C GLU A 72 2.20 -2.71 10.36
N GLN A 73 1.15 -2.38 11.08
CA GLN A 73 -0.20 -2.54 10.55
C GLN A 73 -0.87 -1.18 10.46
N PHE A 74 -1.72 -1.01 9.51
CA PHE A 74 -2.55 0.19 9.41
C PHE A 74 -3.92 -0.18 8.85
N GLN A 75 -4.89 0.68 9.06
CA GLN A 75 -6.25 0.46 8.62
C GLN A 75 -6.67 1.52 7.62
N SER A 76 -7.39 1.14 6.60
CA SER A 76 -7.94 2.06 5.61
C SER A 76 -9.44 1.91 5.52
N LEU A 77 -10.13 3.01 5.28
CA LEU A 77 -11.54 2.98 4.93
C LEU A 77 -11.63 2.93 3.43
N VAL A 78 -12.10 1.81 2.89
CA VAL A 78 -12.11 1.58 1.46
C VAL A 78 -13.53 1.57 0.92
N HIS A 79 -13.73 2.24 -0.21
CA HIS A 79 -15.00 2.26 -0.90
C HIS A 79 -14.94 1.18 -1.98
N CYS A 80 -15.77 0.18 -1.86
CA CYS A 80 -15.88 -0.90 -2.84
C CYS A 80 -17.29 -1.45 -2.79
N ASP A 81 -18.13 -1.04 -3.75
CA ASP A 81 -19.52 -1.45 -3.77
C ASP A 81 -19.74 -2.22 -5.06
N GLU A 82 -19.22 -3.42 -5.11
CA GLU A 82 -19.25 -4.24 -6.31
C GLU A 82 -19.89 -5.59 -6.01
N PRO A 83 -20.47 -6.24 -7.01
CA PRO A 83 -21.17 -7.49 -6.78
C PRO A 83 -20.21 -8.63 -6.51
N PRO A 84 -20.66 -9.66 -5.78
CA PRO A 84 -19.85 -10.86 -5.59
C PRO A 84 -19.42 -11.45 -6.92
N GLY A 85 -18.18 -11.91 -6.98
CA GLY A 85 -17.64 -12.51 -8.18
C GLY A 85 -16.82 -11.53 -9.03
N LEU A 86 -16.89 -10.23 -8.76
CA LEU A 86 -16.08 -9.28 -9.51
C LEU A 86 -14.62 -9.55 -9.25
N VAL A 87 -13.81 -9.50 -10.29
CA VAL A 87 -12.36 -9.57 -10.21
C VAL A 87 -11.79 -8.37 -10.95
N SER A 88 -10.92 -7.61 -10.29
CA SER A 88 -10.26 -6.47 -10.91
C SER A 88 -8.76 -6.59 -10.70
N GLU A 89 -7.98 -6.39 -11.76
CA GLU A 89 -6.53 -6.47 -11.67
C GLU A 89 -5.86 -5.12 -11.72
N ASN A 90 -6.62 -4.05 -11.60
CA ASN A 90 -6.10 -2.72 -11.72
C ASN A 90 -6.12 -1.90 -10.44
N GLY A 91 -6.05 -2.56 -9.31
CA GLY A 91 -5.98 -1.86 -8.06
C GLY A 91 -4.54 -1.50 -7.71
N PHE A 92 -4.37 -0.35 -7.07
CA PHE A 92 -3.06 0.07 -6.59
C PHE A 92 -3.16 0.61 -5.19
N VAL A 93 -2.16 0.31 -4.38
CA VAL A 93 -1.93 1.03 -3.14
C VAL A 93 -0.66 1.83 -3.37
N ILE A 94 -0.74 3.15 -3.20
CA ILE A 94 0.40 4.03 -3.39
C ILE A 94 0.89 4.47 -2.03
N ILE A 95 2.14 4.13 -1.71
CA ILE A 95 2.73 4.42 -0.44
C ILE A 95 3.83 5.46 -0.61
N HIS A 96 3.70 6.56 0.14
CA HIS A 96 4.73 7.58 0.17
C HIS A 96 5.63 7.29 1.35
N CYS A 97 6.92 7.25 1.13
CA CYS A 97 7.85 6.92 2.20
C CYS A 97 9.18 7.65 2.06
N GLN A 98 9.99 7.54 3.11
CA GLN A 98 11.37 8.02 3.10
C GLN A 98 12.28 6.83 3.32
N TRP A 99 13.34 6.73 2.53
CA TRP A 99 14.28 5.64 2.57
C TRP A 99 15.66 6.20 2.22
N ARG A 100 16.63 5.97 3.05
CA ARG A 100 17.99 6.48 2.88
C ARG A 100 18.00 8.00 2.67
N GLY A 101 17.16 8.70 3.41
CA GLY A 101 17.07 10.17 3.31
C GLY A 101 16.38 10.70 2.05
N GLU A 102 15.79 9.84 1.26
CA GLU A 102 15.14 10.24 0.02
C GLU A 102 13.66 9.90 0.03
N ALA A 103 12.88 10.65 -0.70
CA ALA A 103 11.45 10.40 -0.81
C ALA A 103 11.17 9.45 -1.95
N TRP A 104 10.31 8.48 -1.69
CA TRP A 104 9.92 7.46 -2.68
C TRP A 104 8.42 7.27 -2.69
N ARG A 105 7.92 6.81 -3.82
CA ARG A 105 6.57 6.27 -3.93
C ARG A 105 6.69 4.82 -4.28
N ILE A 106 5.96 3.98 -3.57
CA ILE A 106 5.89 2.57 -3.87
C ILE A 106 4.50 2.30 -4.39
N PHE A 107 4.40 1.77 -5.61
CA PHE A 107 3.13 1.45 -6.24
C PHE A 107 2.95 -0.05 -6.10
N VAL A 108 2.02 -0.46 -5.26
CA VAL A 108 1.74 -1.88 -5.05
C VAL A 108 0.52 -2.24 -5.87
N ARG A 109 0.71 -3.06 -6.88
CA ARG A 109 -0.41 -3.51 -7.71
C ARG A 109 -1.11 -4.66 -7.03
N ILE A 110 -2.41 -4.57 -6.91
CA ILE A 110 -3.21 -5.58 -6.24
C ILE A 110 -4.32 -6.08 -7.14
N ARG A 111 -4.68 -7.35 -6.96
CA ARG A 111 -5.83 -7.94 -7.59
C ARG A 111 -6.93 -7.97 -6.55
N ILE A 112 -8.12 -7.49 -6.90
CA ILE A 112 -9.25 -7.44 -5.99
C ILE A 112 -10.26 -8.47 -6.42
N THR A 113 -10.73 -9.29 -5.49
CA THR A 113 -11.80 -10.24 -5.73
C THR A 113 -12.90 -9.98 -4.72
N VAL A 114 -14.12 -9.82 -5.17
CA VAL A 114 -15.26 -9.65 -4.27
C VAL A 114 -15.82 -11.05 -4.00
N ASN A 115 -15.77 -11.49 -2.77
CA ASN A 115 -16.16 -12.86 -2.39
C ASN A 115 -17.69 -13.03 -2.34
N ALA A 116 -18.15 -14.22 -2.02
CA ALA A 116 -19.58 -14.53 -1.99
C ALA A 116 -20.36 -13.68 -1.00
N SER A 117 -19.70 -13.17 0.03
CA SER A 117 -20.34 -12.31 1.02
C SER A 117 -20.26 -10.83 0.64
N GLY A 118 -19.72 -10.51 -0.53
CA GLY A 118 -19.58 -9.13 -0.97
C GLY A 118 -18.36 -8.43 -0.43
N GLU A 119 -17.46 -9.14 0.25
CA GLU A 119 -16.29 -8.53 0.85
C GLU A 119 -15.14 -8.49 -0.15
N PRO A 120 -14.44 -7.36 -0.25
CA PRO A 120 -13.29 -7.28 -1.12
C PRO A 120 -12.06 -7.97 -0.49
N GLU A 121 -11.42 -8.83 -1.25
CA GLU A 121 -10.20 -9.48 -0.84
C GLU A 121 -9.11 -9.12 -1.84
N THR A 122 -7.89 -8.93 -1.38
CA THR A 122 -6.82 -8.50 -2.25
C THR A 122 -5.65 -9.46 -2.23
N ALA A 123 -4.95 -9.54 -3.34
CA ALA A 123 -3.68 -10.24 -3.44
C ALA A 123 -2.69 -9.31 -4.12
N THR A 124 -1.50 -9.17 -3.56
CA THR A 124 -0.46 -8.35 -4.14
C THR A 124 0.14 -9.07 -5.34
N GLU A 125 0.24 -8.37 -6.45
CA GLU A 125 0.80 -8.95 -7.67
C GLU A 125 2.21 -8.48 -7.95
N SER A 126 2.50 -7.22 -7.72
CA SER A 126 3.81 -6.66 -7.96
C SER A 126 3.96 -5.32 -7.26
N SER A 127 5.17 -4.83 -7.17
CA SER A 127 5.40 -3.47 -6.71
C SER A 127 6.48 -2.82 -7.55
N THR A 128 6.34 -1.53 -7.77
CA THR A 128 7.33 -0.73 -8.45
C THR A 128 7.60 0.52 -7.64
N ASN A 129 8.81 1.02 -7.71
CA ASN A 129 9.22 2.16 -6.92
C ASN A 129 9.61 3.33 -7.80
N GLN A 130 9.32 4.53 -7.32
CA GLN A 130 9.69 5.74 -8.02
C GLN A 130 10.29 6.72 -7.02
N LYS A 131 11.51 7.17 -7.28
CA LYS A 131 12.11 8.20 -6.45
C LYS A 131 11.43 9.52 -6.77
N VAL A 132 11.12 10.29 -5.73
CA VAL A 132 10.38 11.51 -5.86
C VAL A 132 11.27 12.69 -5.57
N GLY A 133 10.96 13.77 -6.16
CA GLY A 133 11.50 14.99 -5.71
C GLY A 133 12.59 15.61 -6.44
N PHE A 134 13.41 14.88 -7.09
CA PHE A 134 14.40 15.46 -7.69
C PHE A 134 14.09 16.09 -8.89
N SER A 135 13.14 15.58 -9.60
CA SER A 135 12.73 16.15 -10.77
C SER A 135 12.32 17.52 -10.58
N GLY A 136 11.70 17.69 -9.54
CA GLY A 136 11.22 18.93 -9.29
C GLY A 136 12.27 19.88 -9.04
N ILE A 137 13.35 19.40 -8.70
CA ILE A 137 14.29 20.23 -8.40
C ILE A 137 14.94 20.66 -9.47
N SER A 138 15.10 19.89 -10.27
CA SER A 138 15.81 20.20 -11.24
C SER A 138 15.21 21.15 -11.98
N SER A 139 14.48 21.41 -11.62
CA SER A 139 14.12 22.23 -12.42
C SER A 139 14.22 23.16 -12.59
#